data_e99ecf8cb6597cc4c453248817483e4c
#
_entry.id   e99ecf8cb6597cc4c453248817483e4c
#
_cell.length_a   1.000
_cell.length_b   1.000
_cell.length_c   1.000
_cell.angle_alpha   90.00
_cell.angle_beta   90.00
_cell.angle_gamma   90.00
#
_symmetry.space_group_name_H-M   'P 1'
#
loop_
_entity.id
_entity.type
_entity.pdbx_description
1 polymer ?
#
loop_
_entity_poly.entity_id
_entity_poly.type
_entity_poly.pdbx_seq_one_letter_code
_entity_poly.pdbx_strand_id
1 'polypeptide(L)'
;MDISGRNILVFDIETVGDKIEDFPEDIQNYLTKYADTEEKRLEVIEQFAFNPLTSKIAAIGMMDNKTEKGCVLVNSEDEFEFRKNHDGFSYLTGSEHDILAKFWEIFTAKNYNLYVTFNGRDFDCPFLMLRSIYYKIKPVINLMKGSDYTFRENHIDLLKELTFYSNTMRGARRKFTLDFYCQKFGIHSPKQDGVAGDMVGMLFEEKKFQEIADYCIGDVKAENELFKFWNEYLNL
;
A
#
# COMPACT_ATOMS: atom_id res chain seq x y z
N MET A 1 -11.51 15.69 13.92
CA MET A 1 -10.04 15.85 14.12
C MET A 1 -9.56 17.09 13.37
N ASP A 2 -8.83 18.01 14.02
CA ASP A 2 -8.27 19.17 13.29
C ASP A 2 -7.02 18.75 12.50
N ILE A 3 -7.08 18.92 11.17
CA ILE A 3 -5.99 18.64 10.22
C ILE A 3 -5.42 19.92 9.59
N SER A 4 -5.92 21.10 10.01
CA SER A 4 -5.45 22.38 9.47
C SER A 4 -3.95 22.57 9.74
N GLY A 5 -3.22 23.01 8.72
CA GLY A 5 -1.77 23.20 8.79
C GLY A 5 -0.92 21.92 8.84
N ARG A 6 -1.51 20.73 8.71
CA ARG A 6 -0.75 19.47 8.63
C ARG A 6 -0.17 19.28 7.23
N ASN A 7 1.02 18.72 7.17
CA ASN A 7 1.60 18.18 5.95
C ASN A 7 1.17 16.73 5.82
N ILE A 8 0.30 16.45 4.84
CA ILE A 8 -0.39 15.17 4.72
C ILE A 8 0.17 14.39 3.53
N LEU A 9 0.65 13.18 3.80
CA LEU A 9 1.02 12.20 2.80
C LEU A 9 -0.13 11.20 2.62
N VAL A 10 -0.55 10.96 1.39
CA VAL A 10 -1.36 9.79 1.01
C VAL A 10 -0.41 8.79 0.39
N PHE A 11 -0.47 7.53 0.80
CA PHE A 11 0.39 6.50 0.22
C PHE A 11 -0.26 5.12 0.25
N ASP A 12 0.11 4.33 -0.72
CA ASP A 12 -0.29 2.95 -0.92
C ASP A 12 0.88 2.11 -1.41
N ILE A 13 0.86 0.80 -1.21
CA ILE A 13 1.89 -0.12 -1.69
C ILE A 13 1.29 -1.27 -2.50
N GLU A 14 2.06 -1.70 -3.50
CA GLU A 14 1.84 -2.95 -4.21
C GLU A 14 2.87 -3.99 -3.79
N THR A 15 2.44 -5.24 -3.67
CA THR A 15 3.29 -6.33 -3.20
C THR A 15 3.26 -7.53 -4.14
N VAL A 16 4.33 -8.30 -4.13
CA VAL A 16 4.42 -9.56 -4.88
C VAL A 16 4.99 -10.66 -3.98
N GLY A 17 4.31 -11.81 -3.94
CA GLY A 17 4.76 -12.98 -3.19
C GLY A 17 6.06 -13.55 -3.74
N ASP A 18 6.93 -13.99 -2.85
CA ASP A 18 8.12 -14.75 -3.23
C ASP A 18 7.71 -16.16 -3.70
N LYS A 19 8.54 -16.80 -4.52
CA LYS A 19 8.30 -18.18 -4.94
C LYS A 19 8.63 -19.12 -3.78
N ILE A 20 7.80 -20.14 -3.57
CA ILE A 20 8.03 -21.11 -2.48
C ILE A 20 9.38 -21.77 -2.62
N GLU A 21 9.87 -21.98 -3.86
CA GLU A 21 11.14 -22.59 -4.19
C GLU A 21 12.34 -21.75 -3.78
N ASP A 22 12.18 -20.45 -3.57
CA ASP A 22 13.25 -19.54 -3.14
C ASP A 22 13.56 -19.68 -1.64
N PHE A 23 12.69 -20.37 -0.88
CA PHE A 23 12.92 -20.65 0.53
C PHE A 23 13.67 -21.97 0.76
N PRO A 24 14.50 -22.07 1.83
CA PRO A 24 15.06 -23.32 2.29
C PRO A 24 13.97 -24.38 2.57
N GLU A 25 14.28 -25.66 2.38
CA GLU A 25 13.31 -26.77 2.49
C GLU A 25 12.60 -26.81 3.86
N ASP A 26 13.30 -26.53 4.94
CA ASP A 26 12.73 -26.48 6.29
C ASP A 26 11.73 -25.33 6.43
N ILE A 27 11.97 -24.20 5.78
CA ILE A 27 11.03 -23.06 5.73
C ILE A 27 9.84 -23.38 4.84
N GLN A 28 10.03 -24.00 3.67
CA GLN A 28 8.93 -24.47 2.83
C GLN A 28 7.99 -25.38 3.62
N ASN A 29 8.56 -26.36 4.32
CA ASN A 29 7.81 -27.29 5.17
C ASN A 29 7.10 -26.58 6.33
N TYR A 30 7.71 -25.56 6.92
CA TYR A 30 7.08 -24.75 7.97
C TYR A 30 5.89 -23.96 7.43
N LEU A 31 6.04 -23.28 6.29
CA LEU A 31 5.00 -22.45 5.69
C LEU A 31 3.78 -23.26 5.24
N THR A 32 4.02 -24.48 4.74
CA THR A 32 2.97 -25.34 4.17
C THR A 32 2.53 -26.49 5.11
N LYS A 33 2.97 -26.49 6.36
CA LYS A 33 2.76 -27.63 7.31
C LYS A 33 1.30 -28.01 7.56
N TYR A 34 0.35 -27.14 7.29
CA TYR A 34 -1.09 -27.40 7.45
C TYR A 34 -1.82 -27.60 6.13
N ALA A 35 -1.10 -27.52 5.01
CA ALA A 35 -1.63 -27.78 3.68
C ALA A 35 -1.51 -29.29 3.38
N ASP A 36 -2.60 -30.04 3.62
CA ASP A 36 -2.66 -31.48 3.44
C ASP A 36 -3.04 -31.90 2.01
N THR A 37 -3.37 -30.94 1.14
CA THR A 37 -3.63 -31.13 -0.29
C THR A 37 -2.88 -30.08 -1.12
N GLU A 38 -2.72 -30.37 -2.43
CA GLU A 38 -2.08 -29.43 -3.35
C GLU A 38 -2.89 -28.12 -3.49
N GLU A 39 -4.22 -28.20 -3.48
CA GLU A 39 -5.07 -27.00 -3.51
C GLU A 39 -4.79 -26.09 -2.31
N LYS A 40 -4.73 -26.66 -1.10
CA LYS A 40 -4.41 -25.88 0.10
C LYS A 40 -2.99 -25.33 0.07
N ARG A 41 -2.06 -26.07 -0.55
CA ARG A 41 -0.69 -25.57 -0.73
C ARG A 41 -0.67 -24.34 -1.63
N LEU A 42 -1.41 -24.36 -2.74
CA LEU A 42 -1.55 -23.21 -3.64
C LEU A 42 -2.21 -22.02 -2.92
N GLU A 43 -3.29 -22.26 -2.16
CA GLU A 43 -3.93 -21.23 -1.34
C GLU A 43 -2.95 -20.56 -0.36
N VAL A 44 -2.06 -21.33 0.27
CA VAL A 44 -1.02 -20.77 1.16
C VAL A 44 -0.03 -19.90 0.37
N ILE A 45 0.39 -20.35 -0.81
CA ILE A 45 1.34 -19.60 -1.65
C ILE A 45 0.70 -18.30 -2.17
N GLU A 46 -0.57 -18.33 -2.56
CA GLU A 46 -1.31 -17.12 -2.95
C GLU A 46 -1.36 -16.06 -1.83
N GLN A 47 -1.34 -16.49 -0.56
CA GLN A 47 -1.30 -15.57 0.58
C GLN A 47 0.09 -14.95 0.84
N PHE A 48 1.14 -15.41 0.17
CA PHE A 48 2.49 -14.87 0.38
C PHE A 48 2.58 -13.38 0.11
N ALA A 49 1.88 -12.88 -0.91
CA ALA A 49 1.83 -11.46 -1.24
C ALA A 49 1.32 -10.56 -0.09
N PHE A 50 0.59 -11.14 0.87
CA PHE A 50 0.01 -10.40 1.99
C PHE A 50 0.86 -10.39 3.25
N ASN A 51 2.06 -10.96 3.21
CA ASN A 51 2.94 -11.01 4.39
C ASN A 51 4.35 -10.50 4.05
N PRO A 52 4.88 -9.52 4.77
CA PRO A 52 6.18 -8.91 4.47
C PRO A 52 7.39 -9.84 4.61
N LEU A 53 7.23 -11.04 5.18
CA LEU A 53 8.30 -12.02 5.31
C LEU A 53 8.30 -13.09 4.20
N THR A 54 7.24 -13.14 3.39
CA THR A 54 7.08 -14.04 2.26
C THR A 54 6.85 -13.31 0.94
N SER A 55 7.18 -12.02 0.91
CA SER A 55 6.95 -11.16 -0.24
C SER A 55 7.93 -10.01 -0.28
N LYS A 56 7.84 -9.22 -1.33
CA LYS A 56 8.55 -7.95 -1.51
C LYS A 56 7.59 -6.86 -1.98
N ILE A 57 7.99 -5.60 -1.76
CA ILE A 57 7.26 -4.45 -2.27
C ILE A 57 7.56 -4.30 -3.77
N ALA A 58 6.52 -4.26 -4.60
CA ALA A 58 6.60 -4.03 -6.03
C ALA A 58 6.58 -2.55 -6.39
N ALA A 59 5.73 -1.78 -5.68
CA ALA A 59 5.66 -0.33 -5.85
C ALA A 59 5.24 0.37 -4.56
N ILE A 60 5.62 1.65 -4.44
CA ILE A 60 5.17 2.56 -3.38
C ILE A 60 4.68 3.84 -4.05
N GLY A 61 3.38 4.09 -3.98
CA GLY A 61 2.76 5.34 -4.44
C GLY A 61 2.74 6.37 -3.30
N MET A 62 3.10 7.60 -3.60
CA MET A 62 3.14 8.69 -2.63
C MET A 62 2.55 9.96 -3.23
N MET A 63 1.64 10.63 -2.54
CA MET A 63 1.06 11.90 -2.98
C MET A 63 0.95 12.88 -1.82
N ASP A 64 1.37 14.10 -2.06
CA ASP A 64 1.10 15.23 -1.18
C ASP A 64 -0.35 15.68 -1.36
N ASN A 65 -1.15 15.58 -0.31
CA ASN A 65 -2.60 15.89 -0.37
C ASN A 65 -2.90 17.31 -0.82
N LYS A 66 -2.05 18.28 -0.44
CA LYS A 66 -2.29 19.70 -0.72
C LYS A 66 -1.99 20.08 -2.17
N THR A 67 -0.92 19.54 -2.74
CA THR A 67 -0.47 19.86 -4.09
C THR A 67 -0.97 18.86 -5.13
N GLU A 68 -1.45 17.70 -4.69
CA GLU A 68 -1.85 16.57 -5.52
C GLU A 68 -0.73 16.08 -6.45
N LYS A 69 0.52 16.37 -6.09
CA LYS A 69 1.71 15.89 -6.78
C LYS A 69 2.37 14.80 -5.98
N GLY A 70 3.03 13.89 -6.68
CA GLY A 70 3.62 12.76 -6.02
C GLY A 70 4.68 12.04 -6.84
N CYS A 71 4.97 10.84 -6.41
CA CYS A 71 5.82 9.91 -7.13
C CYS A 71 5.34 8.49 -6.92
N VAL A 72 5.75 7.61 -7.82
CA VAL A 72 5.72 6.18 -7.60
C VAL A 72 7.14 5.64 -7.65
N LEU A 73 7.48 4.84 -6.66
CA LEU A 73 8.76 4.16 -6.52
C LEU A 73 8.54 2.71 -6.89
N VAL A 74 9.17 2.23 -7.95
CA VAL A 74 8.93 0.88 -8.49
C VAL A 74 10.17 0.02 -8.29
N ASN A 75 9.98 -1.15 -7.70
CA ASN A 75 11.00 -2.14 -7.54
C ASN A 75 11.32 -2.76 -8.90
N SER A 76 12.41 -2.32 -9.50
CA SER A 76 12.97 -2.87 -10.73
C SER A 76 14.48 -2.73 -10.71
N GLU A 77 15.18 -3.86 -10.89
CA GLU A 77 16.63 -3.87 -11.10
C GLU A 77 17.02 -3.56 -12.55
N ASP A 78 16.02 -3.62 -13.46
CA ASP A 78 16.22 -3.28 -14.86
C ASP A 78 16.08 -1.77 -15.07
N GLU A 79 16.90 -1.19 -15.96
CA GLU A 79 16.66 0.14 -16.47
C GLU A 79 15.36 0.15 -17.27
N PHE A 80 14.41 0.94 -16.81
CA PHE A 80 13.10 1.07 -17.45
C PHE A 80 12.75 2.54 -17.61
N GLU A 81 12.40 2.95 -18.84
CA GLU A 81 11.90 4.29 -19.12
C GLU A 81 10.36 4.31 -19.02
N PHE A 82 9.87 4.97 -18.01
CA PHE A 82 8.43 5.21 -17.88
C PHE A 82 7.94 6.21 -18.93
N ARG A 83 6.72 5.99 -19.41
CA ARG A 83 6.00 7.02 -20.16
C ARG A 83 5.86 8.25 -19.27
N LYS A 84 6.15 9.43 -19.82
CA LYS A 84 6.02 10.69 -19.06
C LYS A 84 4.57 10.85 -18.60
N ASN A 85 4.39 10.93 -17.28
CA ASN A 85 3.09 11.25 -16.71
C ASN A 85 2.89 12.78 -16.75
N HIS A 86 1.75 13.21 -17.25
CA HIS A 86 1.39 14.64 -17.30
C HIS A 86 0.66 15.10 -16.02
N ASP A 87 0.32 14.18 -15.10
CA ASP A 87 -0.55 14.42 -13.94
C ASP A 87 0.20 14.82 -12.66
N GLY A 88 1.46 15.26 -12.77
CA GLY A 88 2.22 15.72 -11.60
C GLY A 88 2.89 14.62 -10.79
N PHE A 89 2.94 13.39 -11.30
CA PHE A 89 3.70 12.29 -10.71
C PHE A 89 5.05 12.08 -11.36
N SER A 90 6.04 11.74 -10.55
CA SER A 90 7.37 11.28 -11.00
C SER A 90 7.47 9.78 -10.82
N TYR A 91 8.11 9.11 -11.77
CA TYR A 91 8.38 7.67 -11.70
C TYR A 91 9.85 7.47 -11.37
N LEU A 92 10.14 6.62 -10.40
CA LEU A 92 11.49 6.29 -9.95
C LEU A 92 11.62 4.78 -9.85
N THR A 93 12.73 4.22 -10.33
CA THR A 93 13.04 2.79 -10.23
C THR A 93 14.25 2.56 -9.33
N GLY A 94 14.34 1.37 -8.80
CA GLY A 94 15.47 0.89 -8.02
C GLY A 94 15.19 -0.48 -7.43
N SER A 95 16.15 -1.06 -6.75
CA SER A 95 15.92 -2.26 -5.95
C SER A 95 14.91 -1.98 -4.83
N GLU A 96 14.36 -3.01 -4.20
CA GLU A 96 13.46 -2.82 -3.05
C GLU A 96 14.12 -2.02 -1.92
N HIS A 97 15.43 -2.24 -1.70
CA HIS A 97 16.21 -1.42 -0.78
C HIS A 97 16.16 0.07 -1.15
N ASP A 98 16.38 0.39 -2.44
CA ASP A 98 16.49 1.78 -2.89
C ASP A 98 15.14 2.50 -2.81
N ILE A 99 14.04 1.84 -3.19
CA ILE A 99 12.70 2.42 -3.10
C ILE A 99 12.27 2.65 -1.65
N LEU A 100 12.61 1.73 -0.73
CA LEU A 100 12.37 1.92 0.71
C LEU A 100 13.19 3.08 1.29
N ALA A 101 14.47 3.15 0.97
CA ALA A 101 15.32 4.26 1.40
C ALA A 101 14.79 5.60 0.87
N LYS A 102 14.35 5.63 -0.39
CA LYS A 102 13.78 6.82 -1.04
C LYS A 102 12.42 7.22 -0.43
N PHE A 103 11.58 6.26 -0.06
CA PHE A 103 10.35 6.53 0.68
C PHE A 103 10.62 7.33 1.97
N TRP A 104 11.57 6.87 2.79
CA TRP A 104 11.93 7.53 4.04
C TRP A 104 12.60 8.89 3.82
N GLU A 105 13.42 9.03 2.76
CA GLU A 105 14.02 10.32 2.37
C GLU A 105 12.93 11.35 2.05
N ILE A 106 11.96 10.99 1.19
CA ILE A 106 10.86 11.87 0.80
C ILE A 106 9.99 12.21 2.01
N PHE A 107 9.66 11.21 2.83
CA PHE A 107 8.85 11.40 4.04
C PHE A 107 9.48 12.47 4.95
N THR A 108 10.79 12.41 5.14
CA THR A 108 11.55 13.37 5.97
C THR A 108 11.66 14.74 5.29
N ALA A 109 12.05 14.79 4.02
CA ALA A 109 12.31 16.04 3.30
C ALA A 109 11.05 16.91 3.17
N LYS A 110 9.88 16.31 3.09
CA LYS A 110 8.58 17.00 3.04
C LYS A 110 7.99 17.28 4.42
N ASN A 111 8.63 16.79 5.48
CA ASN A 111 8.17 16.96 6.86
C ASN A 111 6.69 16.54 7.06
N TYR A 112 6.32 15.41 6.47
CA TYR A 112 4.98 14.86 6.65
C TYR A 112 4.76 14.51 8.14
N ASN A 113 3.63 14.94 8.68
CA ASN A 113 3.28 14.74 10.09
C ASN A 113 1.88 14.12 10.27
N LEU A 114 1.22 13.86 9.17
CA LEU A 114 -0.01 13.08 9.08
C LEU A 114 0.06 12.25 7.79
N TYR A 115 -0.39 11.02 7.84
CA TYR A 115 -0.48 10.19 6.65
C TYR A 115 -1.85 9.51 6.58
N VAL A 116 -2.26 9.24 5.35
CA VAL A 116 -3.56 8.66 4.99
C VAL A 116 -3.31 7.41 4.18
N THR A 117 -4.05 6.36 4.45
CA THR A 117 -4.02 5.10 3.72
C THR A 117 -5.43 4.48 3.73
N PHE A 118 -5.64 3.44 2.92
CA PHE A 118 -6.83 2.61 3.01
C PHE A 118 -6.45 1.20 3.51
N ASN A 119 -6.85 0.84 4.74
CA ASN A 119 -6.46 -0.40 5.42
C ASN A 119 -4.95 -0.49 5.75
N GLY A 120 -4.23 0.63 5.66
CA GLY A 120 -2.78 0.61 5.80
C GLY A 120 -2.30 0.32 7.22
N ARG A 121 -3.14 0.47 8.24
CA ARG A 121 -2.82 0.03 9.59
C ARG A 121 -2.62 -1.49 9.67
N ASP A 122 -3.37 -2.23 8.85
CA ASP A 122 -3.33 -3.69 8.82
C ASP A 122 -2.44 -4.23 7.67
N PHE A 123 -2.01 -3.38 6.71
CA PHE A 123 -1.24 -3.81 5.55
C PHE A 123 0.00 -2.93 5.27
N ASP A 124 -0.13 -1.74 4.71
CA ASP A 124 0.97 -0.90 4.20
C ASP A 124 2.01 -0.57 5.28
N CYS A 125 1.55 -0.14 6.44
CA CYS A 125 2.42 0.30 7.52
C CYS A 125 3.30 -0.84 8.07
N PRO A 126 2.76 -2.02 8.45
CA PRO A 126 3.60 -3.13 8.87
C PRO A 126 4.51 -3.63 7.76
N PHE A 127 4.08 -3.61 6.48
CA PHE A 127 4.95 -3.94 5.36
C PHE A 127 6.17 -3.03 5.27
N LEU A 128 5.96 -1.71 5.18
CA LEU A 128 7.04 -0.73 5.13
C LEU A 128 7.98 -0.84 6.32
N MET A 129 7.45 -1.06 7.53
CA MET A 129 8.25 -1.22 8.75
C MET A 129 9.11 -2.49 8.71
N LEU A 130 8.51 -3.65 8.39
CA LEU A 130 9.22 -4.93 8.43
C LEU A 130 10.18 -5.10 7.25
N ARG A 131 9.82 -4.64 6.04
CA ARG A 131 10.75 -4.63 4.90
C ARG A 131 11.93 -3.68 5.13
N SER A 132 11.70 -2.53 5.79
CA SER A 132 12.79 -1.65 6.18
C SER A 132 13.78 -2.35 7.14
N ILE A 133 13.27 -3.09 8.14
CA ILE A 133 14.11 -3.87 9.05
C ILE A 133 14.88 -4.97 8.31
N TYR A 134 14.23 -5.66 7.38
CA TYR A 134 14.85 -6.69 6.55
C TYR A 134 16.10 -6.16 5.82
N TYR A 135 16.00 -4.95 5.26
CA TYR A 135 17.12 -4.26 4.59
C TYR A 135 18.00 -3.44 5.53
N LYS A 136 17.80 -3.50 6.85
CA LYS A 136 18.55 -2.72 7.85
C LYS A 136 18.45 -1.21 7.65
N ILE A 137 17.37 -0.74 7.02
CA ILE A 137 17.01 0.66 6.91
C ILE A 137 16.30 1.04 8.20
N LYS A 138 16.77 2.11 8.86
CA LYS A 138 16.12 2.62 10.06
C LYS A 138 14.95 3.53 9.66
N PRO A 139 13.69 3.16 9.97
CA PRO A 139 12.54 4.02 9.75
C PRO A 139 12.68 5.36 10.50
N VAL A 140 12.26 6.45 9.86
CA VAL A 140 12.35 7.79 10.47
C VAL A 140 11.26 8.02 11.52
N ILE A 141 10.14 7.30 11.41
CA ILE A 141 9.06 7.25 12.38
C ILE A 141 8.56 5.80 12.52
N ASN A 142 7.87 5.52 13.61
CA ASN A 142 7.14 4.28 13.74
C ASN A 142 5.72 4.45 13.16
N LEU A 143 5.48 3.94 11.93
CA LEU A 143 4.16 3.97 11.29
C LEU A 143 3.10 3.20 12.08
N MET A 144 3.51 2.27 12.93
CA MET A 144 2.64 1.51 13.82
C MET A 144 2.46 2.12 15.21
N LYS A 145 2.94 3.38 15.41
CA LYS A 145 2.79 4.07 16.69
C LYS A 145 1.32 4.20 17.10
N GLY A 146 1.08 4.05 18.39
CA GLY A 146 -0.24 4.18 18.99
C GLY A 146 -1.02 2.87 19.04
N SER A 147 -2.06 2.86 19.87
CA SER A 147 -3.06 1.79 19.93
C SER A 147 -4.20 2.10 18.93
N ASP A 148 -5.18 1.20 18.82
CA ASP A 148 -6.37 1.42 18.00
C ASP A 148 -7.19 2.66 18.37
N TYR A 149 -6.87 3.28 19.53
CA TYR A 149 -7.53 4.49 20.01
C TYR A 149 -6.69 5.76 19.83
N THR A 150 -5.37 5.64 19.67
CA THR A 150 -4.43 6.79 19.69
C THR A 150 -3.66 6.98 18.40
N PHE A 151 -3.70 6.06 17.44
CA PHE A 151 -2.94 6.18 16.19
C PHE A 151 -3.40 7.33 15.29
N ARG A 152 -4.67 7.76 15.41
CA ARG A 152 -5.27 8.87 14.64
C ARG A 152 -4.50 10.19 14.71
N GLU A 153 -3.67 10.37 15.71
CA GLU A 153 -2.85 11.58 15.82
C GLU A 153 -1.95 11.82 14.60
N ASN A 154 -1.47 10.74 13.98
CA ASN A 154 -0.53 10.79 12.86
C ASN A 154 -0.96 9.97 11.65
N HIS A 155 -1.99 9.13 11.78
CA HIS A 155 -2.45 8.23 10.73
C HIS A 155 -3.98 8.23 10.65
N ILE A 156 -4.51 8.46 9.45
CA ILE A 156 -5.91 8.27 9.12
C ILE A 156 -6.00 7.03 8.23
N ASP A 157 -6.47 5.93 8.79
CA ASP A 157 -6.80 4.72 8.04
C ASP A 157 -8.27 4.81 7.62
N LEU A 158 -8.51 5.09 6.35
CA LEU A 158 -9.85 5.36 5.81
C LEU A 158 -10.80 4.18 6.00
N LEU A 159 -10.31 2.94 5.89
CA LEU A 159 -11.18 1.78 6.14
C LEU A 159 -11.65 1.73 7.59
N LYS A 160 -10.76 2.02 8.55
CA LYS A 160 -11.13 2.06 9.97
C LYS A 160 -12.08 3.22 10.27
N GLU A 161 -11.86 4.39 9.67
CA GLU A 161 -12.75 5.55 9.82
C GLU A 161 -14.15 5.25 9.26
N LEU A 162 -14.25 4.70 8.06
CA LEU A 162 -15.52 4.40 7.39
C LEU A 162 -16.28 3.21 8.02
N THR A 163 -15.59 2.35 8.75
CA THR A 163 -16.19 1.24 9.50
C THR A 163 -16.40 1.57 10.98
N PHE A 164 -16.08 2.81 11.40
CA PHE A 164 -16.12 3.22 12.81
C PHE A 164 -15.36 2.24 13.70
N TYR A 165 -14.15 1.84 13.25
CA TYR A 165 -13.24 0.91 13.95
C TYR A 165 -13.82 -0.50 14.20
N SER A 166 -14.76 -0.91 13.39
CA SER A 166 -15.37 -2.25 13.48
C SER A 166 -14.58 -3.27 12.69
N ASN A 167 -14.47 -4.47 13.25
CA ASN A 167 -13.90 -5.64 12.57
C ASN A 167 -14.97 -6.63 12.10
N THR A 168 -16.24 -6.23 12.03
CA THR A 168 -17.32 -7.12 11.63
C THR A 168 -17.33 -7.36 10.12
N MET A 169 -17.66 -8.58 9.73
CA MET A 169 -17.86 -8.97 8.33
C MET A 169 -19.32 -8.77 7.87
N ARG A 170 -20.20 -8.26 8.73
CA ARG A 170 -21.65 -8.11 8.47
C ARG A 170 -22.19 -6.82 9.06
N GLY A 171 -23.36 -6.37 8.53
CA GLY A 171 -24.08 -5.20 9.04
C GLY A 171 -23.52 -3.87 8.55
N ALA A 172 -23.99 -2.77 9.16
CA ALA A 172 -23.72 -1.40 8.73
C ALA A 172 -22.23 -1.00 8.77
N ARG A 173 -21.44 -1.67 9.60
CA ARG A 173 -20.00 -1.41 9.74
C ARG A 173 -19.13 -2.47 9.08
N ARG A 174 -19.67 -3.17 8.07
CA ARG A 174 -18.91 -4.16 7.29
C ARG A 174 -17.77 -3.49 6.52
N LYS A 175 -16.60 -4.14 6.48
CA LYS A 175 -15.49 -3.77 5.62
C LYS A 175 -15.81 -4.07 4.15
N PHE A 176 -15.50 -3.12 3.27
CA PHE A 176 -15.52 -3.26 1.83
C PHE A 176 -14.16 -2.85 1.25
N THR A 177 -13.94 -3.13 -0.04
CA THR A 177 -12.72 -2.69 -0.75
C THR A 177 -12.75 -1.20 -1.04
N LEU A 178 -11.58 -0.60 -1.29
CA LEU A 178 -11.46 0.79 -1.75
C LEU A 178 -12.35 1.05 -2.97
N ASP A 179 -12.26 0.19 -3.98
CA ASP A 179 -13.06 0.27 -5.19
C ASP A 179 -14.58 0.34 -4.90
N PHE A 180 -15.07 -0.48 -3.97
CA PHE A 180 -16.50 -0.46 -3.62
C PHE A 180 -16.93 0.87 -2.99
N TYR A 181 -16.12 1.43 -2.08
CA TYR A 181 -16.39 2.75 -1.51
C TYR A 181 -16.34 3.84 -2.57
N CYS A 182 -15.31 3.82 -3.43
CA CYS A 182 -15.18 4.78 -4.53
C CYS A 182 -16.40 4.76 -5.45
N GLN A 183 -16.83 3.59 -5.91
CA GLN A 183 -18.02 3.46 -6.74
C GLN A 183 -19.29 3.99 -6.06
N LYS A 184 -19.47 3.74 -4.76
CA LYS A 184 -20.65 4.19 -4.02
C LYS A 184 -20.67 5.70 -3.78
N PHE A 185 -19.51 6.32 -3.67
CA PHE A 185 -19.37 7.76 -3.46
C PHE A 185 -19.11 8.55 -4.74
N GLY A 186 -19.10 7.88 -5.91
CA GLY A 186 -18.90 8.53 -7.21
C GLY A 186 -17.46 8.96 -7.46
N ILE A 187 -16.49 8.31 -6.80
CA ILE A 187 -15.06 8.51 -6.95
C ILE A 187 -14.55 7.53 -8.01
N HIS A 188 -13.67 7.99 -8.91
CA HIS A 188 -13.01 7.12 -9.89
C HIS A 188 -12.09 6.12 -9.18
N SER A 189 -12.12 4.85 -9.60
CA SER A 189 -11.28 3.78 -9.08
C SER A 189 -10.46 3.16 -10.20
N PRO A 190 -9.15 2.82 -9.97
CA PRO A 190 -8.29 2.26 -11.02
C PRO A 190 -8.75 0.90 -11.53
N LYS A 191 -9.55 0.14 -10.77
CA LYS A 191 -10.16 -1.11 -11.25
C LYS A 191 -11.09 -0.91 -12.44
N GLN A 192 -11.60 0.29 -12.64
CA GLN A 192 -12.40 0.62 -13.83
C GLN A 192 -11.54 0.67 -15.09
N ASP A 193 -10.21 0.82 -14.95
CA ASP A 193 -9.24 0.84 -16.04
C ASP A 193 -8.68 -0.55 -16.37
N GLY A 194 -9.16 -1.61 -15.68
CA GLY A 194 -8.92 -3.01 -16.04
C GLY A 194 -7.76 -3.69 -15.32
N VAL A 195 -7.05 -3.01 -14.43
CA VAL A 195 -6.01 -3.60 -13.57
C VAL A 195 -6.57 -3.82 -12.15
N ALA A 196 -6.22 -4.94 -11.54
CA ALA A 196 -6.61 -5.28 -10.17
C ALA A 196 -5.39 -5.80 -9.39
N GLY A 197 -5.42 -5.65 -8.06
CA GLY A 197 -4.27 -5.99 -7.19
C GLY A 197 -3.81 -7.45 -7.29
N ASP A 198 -4.70 -8.38 -7.61
CA ASP A 198 -4.37 -9.79 -7.85
C ASP A 198 -3.54 -10.02 -9.13
N MET A 199 -3.49 -9.04 -10.03
CA MET A 199 -2.67 -9.08 -11.25
C MET A 199 -1.23 -8.62 -11.03
N VAL A 200 -0.92 -7.95 -9.91
CA VAL A 200 0.41 -7.35 -9.67
C VAL A 200 1.53 -8.39 -9.75
N GLY A 201 1.32 -9.59 -9.20
CA GLY A 201 2.31 -10.69 -9.29
C GLY A 201 2.65 -11.05 -10.74
N MET A 202 1.63 -11.24 -11.57
CA MET A 202 1.81 -11.54 -13.00
C MET A 202 2.50 -10.38 -13.74
N LEU A 203 2.03 -9.15 -13.52
CA LEU A 203 2.62 -7.96 -14.14
C LEU A 203 4.09 -7.77 -13.76
N PHE A 204 4.45 -8.11 -12.52
CA PHE A 204 5.83 -8.04 -12.05
C PHE A 204 6.72 -9.08 -12.73
N GLU A 205 6.25 -10.32 -12.87
CA GLU A 205 6.98 -11.37 -13.61
C GLU A 205 7.15 -11.03 -15.10
N GLU A 206 6.13 -10.43 -15.71
CA GLU A 206 6.15 -9.96 -17.10
C GLU A 206 6.90 -8.63 -17.29
N LYS A 207 7.48 -8.06 -16.22
CA LYS A 207 8.19 -6.77 -16.21
C LYS A 207 7.33 -5.60 -16.73
N LYS A 208 6.04 -5.66 -16.51
CA LYS A 208 5.08 -4.60 -16.87
C LYS A 208 5.03 -3.51 -15.80
N PHE A 209 6.18 -2.93 -15.50
CA PHE A 209 6.37 -1.96 -14.42
C PHE A 209 5.56 -0.69 -14.59
N GLN A 210 5.28 -0.26 -15.83
CA GLN A 210 4.41 0.89 -16.10
C GLN A 210 2.98 0.64 -15.61
N GLU A 211 2.44 -0.56 -15.86
CA GLU A 211 1.08 -0.93 -15.48
C GLU A 211 0.95 -1.01 -13.95
N ILE A 212 1.96 -1.57 -13.27
CA ILE A 212 2.01 -1.58 -11.79
C ILE A 212 2.06 -0.15 -11.24
N ALA A 213 2.91 0.71 -11.81
CA ALA A 213 3.03 2.09 -11.39
C ALA A 213 1.74 2.89 -11.60
N ASP A 214 1.10 2.74 -12.75
CA ASP A 214 -0.15 3.44 -13.07
C ASP A 214 -1.29 2.96 -12.16
N TYR A 215 -1.35 1.67 -11.83
CA TYR A 215 -2.31 1.10 -10.89
C TYR A 215 -2.11 1.68 -9.48
N CYS A 216 -0.89 1.62 -8.93
CA CYS A 216 -0.55 2.17 -7.62
C CYS A 216 -0.85 3.68 -7.51
N ILE A 217 -0.55 4.46 -8.56
CA ILE A 217 -0.93 5.89 -8.63
C ILE A 217 -2.44 6.05 -8.60
N GLY A 218 -3.17 5.19 -9.30
CA GLY A 218 -4.63 5.19 -9.33
C GLY A 218 -5.21 4.99 -7.94
N ASP A 219 -4.71 4.02 -7.16
CA ASP A 219 -5.17 3.76 -5.80
C ASP A 219 -4.85 4.94 -4.87
N VAL A 220 -3.65 5.52 -4.93
CA VAL A 220 -3.30 6.74 -4.15
C VAL A 220 -4.21 7.93 -4.49
N LYS A 221 -4.56 8.12 -5.77
CA LYS A 221 -5.51 9.18 -6.18
C LYS A 221 -6.91 8.91 -5.62
N ALA A 222 -7.37 7.66 -5.70
CA ALA A 222 -8.67 7.25 -5.18
C ALA A 222 -8.75 7.42 -3.66
N GLU A 223 -7.69 7.06 -2.94
CA GLU A 223 -7.57 7.28 -1.50
C GLU A 223 -7.61 8.77 -1.14
N ASN A 224 -6.91 9.62 -1.90
CA ASN A 224 -6.92 11.06 -1.67
C ASN A 224 -8.31 11.67 -1.86
N GLU A 225 -9.05 11.27 -2.89
CA GLU A 225 -10.43 11.72 -3.10
C GLU A 225 -11.36 11.20 -2.00
N LEU A 226 -11.20 9.94 -1.60
CA LEU A 226 -11.97 9.36 -0.49
C LEU A 226 -11.65 10.05 0.85
N PHE A 227 -10.39 10.43 1.07
CA PHE A 227 -9.98 11.22 2.23
C PHE A 227 -10.62 12.61 2.25
N LYS A 228 -10.66 13.32 1.12
CA LYS A 228 -11.34 14.61 1.02
C LYS A 228 -12.81 14.48 1.34
N PHE A 229 -13.47 13.46 0.78
CA PHE A 229 -14.87 13.15 1.03
C PHE A 229 -15.13 12.84 2.51
N TRP A 230 -14.30 11.98 3.13
CA TRP A 230 -14.39 11.69 4.56
C TRP A 230 -14.18 12.96 5.40
N ASN A 231 -13.19 13.77 5.07
CA ASN A 231 -12.86 14.98 5.81
C ASN A 231 -13.99 16.02 5.76
N GLU A 232 -14.67 16.13 4.63
CA GLU A 232 -15.79 17.08 4.46
C GLU A 232 -17.04 16.62 5.20
N TYR A 233 -17.37 15.36 5.16
CA TYR A 233 -18.69 14.88 5.61
C TYR A 233 -18.68 14.07 6.91
N LEU A 234 -17.54 13.53 7.33
CA LEU A 234 -17.48 12.60 8.47
C LEU A 234 -16.46 13.00 9.55
N ASN A 235 -15.51 13.86 9.27
CA ASN A 235 -14.54 14.37 10.22
C ASN A 235 -15.13 15.48 11.10
N LEU A 236 -16.03 15.12 12.01
CA LEU A 236 -16.80 16.01 12.91
C LEU A 236 -16.02 16.35 14.17
#